data_364412f8f29c3c81b83f720347041a9a
#
_entry.id   364412f8f29c3c81b83f720347041a9a
#
_cell.length_a   1.000
_cell.length_b   1.000
_cell.length_c   1.000
_cell.angle_alpha   90.00
_cell.angle_beta   90.00
_cell.angle_gamma   90.00
#
_symmetry.space_group_name_H-M   'P 1'
#
loop_
_entity.id
_entity.type
_entity.pdbx_description
1 polymer ?
#
loop_
_entity_poly.entity_id
_entity_poly.type
_entity_poly.pdbx_seq_one_letter_code
_entity_poly.pdbx_strand_id
1 'polypeptide(L)'
;MKKPILIIPIVVAVILLAIPYVIYSDNFIMYQNSDSMYPTILPGDLLIVEYSEINDVMIDDIIAFETHSEGVEVLVRRVIDASFGSDGRFGVDTQGDDEDFHDPWTIFPDGYIGKVVEINPPIGITLSNYFIFPLVIIIVICTVLFARELIPKKGMELEELTCLRCGNKWFPRVINGVAKIPSTCPKKECRSPYWKTPRKTDK
;
A
#
# COMPACT_ATOMS: atom_id res chain seq x y z
N MET A 1 -8.89 -14.17 -24.97
CA MET A 1 -8.70 -14.74 -23.63
C MET A 1 -7.40 -14.21 -22.99
N LYS A 2 -7.39 -12.98 -22.42
CA LYS A 2 -6.18 -12.37 -21.79
C LYS A 2 -6.46 -11.78 -20.40
N LYS A 3 -7.55 -12.20 -19.74
CA LYS A 3 -7.96 -11.66 -18.43
C LYS A 3 -7.23 -12.21 -17.17
N PRO A 4 -6.57 -13.40 -17.15
CA PRO A 4 -5.96 -13.91 -15.93
C PRO A 4 -4.67 -13.17 -15.51
N ILE A 5 -3.93 -12.54 -16.43
CA ILE A 5 -2.65 -11.89 -16.12
C ILE A 5 -2.81 -10.71 -15.17
N LEU A 6 -3.94 -10.03 -15.22
CA LEU A 6 -4.22 -8.86 -14.36
C LEU A 6 -4.68 -9.24 -12.95
N ILE A 7 -5.28 -10.43 -12.78
CA ILE A 7 -5.77 -10.91 -11.49
C ILE A 7 -4.60 -11.28 -10.57
N ILE A 8 -3.52 -11.82 -11.12
CA ILE A 8 -2.37 -12.27 -10.35
C ILE A 8 -1.74 -11.16 -9.48
N PRO A 9 -1.38 -9.98 -10.02
CA PRO A 9 -0.79 -8.92 -9.18
C PRO A 9 -1.75 -8.38 -8.12
N ILE A 10 -3.06 -8.36 -8.39
CA ILE A 10 -4.07 -7.95 -7.40
C ILE A 10 -4.14 -8.96 -6.25
N VAL A 11 -4.17 -10.25 -6.57
CA VAL A 11 -4.18 -11.32 -5.55
C VAL A 11 -2.90 -11.29 -4.72
N VAL A 12 -1.74 -11.11 -5.35
CA VAL A 12 -0.45 -10.98 -4.64
C VAL A 12 -0.45 -9.76 -3.72
N ALA A 13 -0.95 -8.60 -4.17
CA ALA A 13 -1.04 -7.40 -3.35
C ALA A 13 -1.96 -7.60 -2.14
N VAL A 14 -3.11 -8.26 -2.32
CA VAL A 14 -4.04 -8.58 -1.23
C VAL A 14 -3.41 -9.53 -0.22
N ILE A 15 -2.70 -10.56 -0.69
CA ILE A 15 -1.98 -11.50 0.19
C ILE A 15 -0.90 -10.77 1.00
N LEU A 16 -0.09 -9.93 0.35
CA LEU A 16 0.97 -9.17 1.02
C LEU A 16 0.42 -8.18 2.07
N LEU A 17 -0.78 -7.63 1.85
CA LEU A 17 -1.47 -6.77 2.82
C LEU A 17 -2.07 -7.57 3.99
N ALA A 18 -2.50 -8.81 3.74
CA ALA A 18 -3.11 -9.66 4.75
C ALA A 18 -2.08 -10.30 5.70
N ILE A 19 -0.85 -10.56 5.22
CA ILE A 19 0.19 -11.22 6.01
C ILE A 19 0.47 -10.49 7.35
N PRO A 20 0.75 -9.17 7.40
CA PRO A 20 0.98 -8.48 8.67
C PRO A 20 -0.25 -8.55 9.59
N TYR A 21 -1.44 -8.42 9.03
CA TYR A 21 -2.68 -8.49 9.80
C TYR A 21 -2.86 -9.87 10.47
N VAL A 22 -2.54 -10.95 9.77
CA VAL A 22 -2.65 -12.31 10.32
C VAL A 22 -1.57 -12.60 11.36
N ILE A 23 -0.32 -12.12 11.14
CA ILE A 23 0.80 -12.36 12.06
C ILE A 23 0.61 -11.60 13.38
N TYR A 24 0.06 -10.39 13.33
CA TYR A 24 -0.07 -9.51 14.50
C TYR A 24 -1.52 -9.36 14.98
N SER A 25 -2.42 -10.26 14.59
CA SER A 25 -3.85 -10.18 14.95
C SER A 25 -4.10 -10.23 16.45
N ASP A 26 -3.24 -10.91 17.21
CA ASP A 26 -3.35 -11.11 18.65
C ASP A 26 -2.43 -10.19 19.46
N ASN A 27 -1.64 -9.35 18.79
CA ASN A 27 -0.69 -8.46 19.42
C ASN A 27 -1.08 -6.99 19.21
N PHE A 28 -0.90 -6.18 20.23
CA PHE A 28 -1.02 -4.73 20.11
C PHE A 28 0.32 -4.14 19.69
N ILE A 29 0.33 -3.32 18.65
CA ILE A 29 1.53 -2.65 18.16
C ILE A 29 1.52 -1.21 18.68
N MET A 30 2.58 -0.84 19.39
CA MET A 30 2.73 0.47 19.99
C MET A 30 3.97 1.17 19.44
N TYR A 31 3.87 2.46 19.22
CA TYR A 31 4.99 3.31 18.84
C TYR A 31 5.49 4.09 20.05
N GLN A 32 6.78 3.92 20.39
CA GLN A 32 7.39 4.65 21.50
C GLN A 32 7.79 6.06 21.07
N ASN A 33 7.29 7.07 21.78
CA ASN A 33 7.59 8.46 21.52
C ASN A 33 8.28 9.17 22.69
N SER A 34 8.66 8.42 23.75
CA SER A 34 9.32 8.92 24.94
C SER A 34 10.71 8.31 25.05
N ASP A 35 11.64 9.00 25.71
CA ASP A 35 12.98 8.58 26.03
C ASP A 35 13.12 7.96 27.45
N SER A 36 12.03 7.91 28.20
CA SER A 36 12.02 7.41 29.59
C SER A 36 12.48 5.96 29.77
N MET A 37 12.52 5.18 28.70
CA MET A 37 13.03 3.80 28.68
C MET A 37 14.41 3.68 28.03
N TYR A 38 15.12 4.81 27.86
CA TYR A 38 16.51 4.80 27.35
C TYR A 38 17.43 4.08 28.35
N PRO A 39 18.42 3.28 27.92
CA PRO A 39 18.78 2.99 26.54
C PRO A 39 18.05 1.77 25.93
N THR A 40 17.18 1.10 26.67
CA THR A 40 16.55 -0.17 26.25
C THR A 40 15.58 0.04 25.09
N ILE A 41 14.78 1.11 25.16
CA ILE A 41 13.83 1.48 24.12
C ILE A 41 14.12 2.93 23.73
N LEU A 42 14.24 3.16 22.42
CA LEU A 42 14.51 4.47 21.87
C LEU A 42 13.23 5.12 21.31
N PRO A 43 13.14 6.46 21.31
CA PRO A 43 12.07 7.14 20.56
C PRO A 43 12.08 6.70 19.09
N GLY A 44 10.95 6.22 18.62
CA GLY A 44 10.82 5.69 17.26
C GLY A 44 10.77 4.17 17.18
N ASP A 45 11.06 3.46 18.24
CA ASP A 45 10.97 2.01 18.28
C ASP A 45 9.51 1.54 18.20
N LEU A 46 9.33 0.44 17.51
CA LEU A 46 8.06 -0.27 17.41
C LEU A 46 8.04 -1.39 18.43
N LEU A 47 7.10 -1.35 19.34
CA LEU A 47 6.92 -2.34 20.40
C LEU A 47 5.80 -3.30 20.03
N ILE A 48 6.06 -4.59 20.17
CA ILE A 48 5.04 -5.62 20.06
C ILE A 48 4.64 -6.02 21.46
N VAL A 49 3.38 -5.75 21.79
CA VAL A 49 2.79 -6.02 23.11
C VAL A 49 1.87 -7.22 23.00
N GLU A 50 2.16 -8.26 23.73
CA GLU A 50 1.32 -9.46 23.83
C GLU A 50 0.41 -9.33 25.05
N TYR A 51 -0.87 -9.67 24.85
CA TYR A 51 -1.81 -9.73 25.95
C TYR A 51 -1.48 -10.92 26.87
N SER A 52 -1.32 -10.65 28.15
CA SER A 52 -1.12 -11.66 29.19
C SER A 52 -1.89 -11.26 30.45
N GLU A 53 -2.04 -12.17 31.40
CA GLU A 53 -2.57 -11.79 32.70
C GLU A 53 -1.49 -11.07 33.51
N ILE A 54 -1.87 -10.04 34.28
CA ILE A 54 -0.91 -9.29 35.11
C ILE A 54 -0.22 -10.20 36.14
N ASN A 55 -0.87 -11.31 36.56
CA ASN A 55 -0.33 -12.29 37.47
C ASN A 55 0.87 -13.08 36.91
N ASP A 56 1.04 -13.08 35.58
CA ASP A 56 2.15 -13.75 34.90
C ASP A 56 3.35 -12.82 34.68
N VAL A 57 3.22 -11.56 35.11
CA VAL A 57 4.28 -10.55 34.99
C VAL A 57 5.35 -10.81 36.05
N MET A 58 6.61 -10.76 35.63
CA MET A 58 7.77 -10.95 36.49
C MET A 58 8.58 -9.66 36.58
N ILE A 59 9.41 -9.59 37.64
CA ILE A 59 10.41 -8.51 37.75
C ILE A 59 11.30 -8.53 36.50
N ASP A 60 11.71 -7.37 36.04
CA ASP A 60 12.45 -7.10 34.81
C ASP A 60 11.63 -7.19 33.52
N ASP A 61 10.38 -7.60 33.56
CA ASP A 61 9.50 -7.50 32.38
C ASP A 61 9.24 -6.03 32.02
N ILE A 62 9.06 -5.78 30.73
CA ILE A 62 8.60 -4.47 30.23
C ILE A 62 7.11 -4.59 29.90
N ILE A 63 6.30 -3.71 30.50
CA ILE A 63 4.86 -3.76 30.37
C ILE A 63 4.30 -2.47 29.77
N ALA A 64 3.17 -2.58 29.08
CA ALA A 64 2.35 -1.47 28.65
C ALA A 64 1.10 -1.39 29.52
N PHE A 65 0.76 -0.17 29.98
CA PHE A 65 -0.40 0.07 30.83
C PHE A 65 -0.98 1.46 30.60
N GLU A 66 -2.24 1.65 31.01
CA GLU A 66 -2.94 2.94 30.95
C GLU A 66 -2.76 3.73 32.24
N THR A 67 -2.48 5.02 32.12
CA THR A 67 -2.53 5.96 33.26
C THR A 67 -3.74 6.86 33.12
N HIS A 68 -4.29 7.30 34.27
CA HIS A 68 -5.46 8.15 34.34
C HIS A 68 -5.15 9.55 34.88
N SER A 69 -3.89 10.00 34.85
CA SER A 69 -3.49 11.23 35.55
C SER A 69 -3.97 12.53 34.90
N GLU A 70 -4.02 12.65 33.56
CA GLU A 70 -4.53 13.83 32.84
C GLU A 70 -5.19 13.47 31.49
N GLY A 71 -5.69 12.24 31.37
CA GLY A 71 -6.23 11.63 30.16
C GLY A 71 -5.85 10.13 30.16
N VAL A 72 -6.33 9.40 29.17
CA VAL A 72 -5.89 8.01 28.98
C VAL A 72 -4.59 8.08 28.18
N GLU A 73 -3.46 7.84 28.85
CA GLU A 73 -2.14 7.74 28.23
C GLU A 73 -1.60 6.35 28.45
N VAL A 74 -1.09 5.72 27.38
CA VAL A 74 -0.45 4.43 27.45
C VAL A 74 1.03 4.64 27.66
N LEU A 75 1.54 4.12 28.78
CA LEU A 75 2.96 4.14 29.13
C LEU A 75 3.59 2.75 29.03
N VAL A 76 4.90 2.77 28.82
CA VAL A 76 5.74 1.56 28.85
C VAL A 76 6.80 1.76 29.90
N ARG A 77 6.94 0.77 30.80
CA ARG A 77 7.87 0.79 31.94
C ARG A 77 8.39 -0.59 32.24
N ARG A 78 9.50 -0.63 32.97
CA ARG A 78 10.06 -1.89 33.51
C ARG A 78 9.45 -2.19 34.87
N VAL A 79 9.14 -3.44 35.10
CA VAL A 79 8.67 -3.97 36.39
C VAL A 79 9.82 -4.08 37.37
N ILE A 80 9.68 -3.44 38.53
CA ILE A 80 10.66 -3.48 39.62
C ILE A 80 10.17 -4.27 40.84
N ASP A 81 8.86 -4.35 41.03
CA ASP A 81 8.22 -5.20 42.03
C ASP A 81 6.88 -5.74 41.51
N ALA A 82 6.57 -6.98 41.92
CA ALA A 82 5.32 -7.64 41.56
C ALA A 82 4.84 -8.44 42.76
N SER A 83 3.85 -7.95 43.45
CA SER A 83 3.43 -8.49 44.72
C SER A 83 1.93 -8.32 45.01
N PHE A 84 1.43 -9.07 46.00
CA PHE A 84 0.10 -8.88 46.54
C PHE A 84 0.08 -7.77 47.58
N GLY A 85 -0.71 -6.75 47.37
CA GLY A 85 -0.93 -5.72 48.36
C GLY A 85 -1.62 -6.23 49.64
N SER A 86 -1.65 -5.42 50.68
CA SER A 86 -2.35 -5.73 51.94
C SER A 86 -3.87 -5.92 51.77
N ASP A 87 -4.43 -5.46 50.67
CA ASP A 87 -5.81 -5.60 50.28
C ASP A 87 -6.09 -6.90 49.46
N GLY A 88 -5.06 -7.71 49.24
CA GLY A 88 -5.11 -8.99 48.53
C GLY A 88 -5.15 -8.85 47.01
N ARG A 89 -5.04 -7.62 46.46
CA ARG A 89 -4.92 -7.41 45.02
C ARG A 89 -3.48 -7.57 44.58
N PHE A 90 -3.28 -8.19 43.44
CA PHE A 90 -1.96 -8.25 42.81
C PHE A 90 -1.71 -6.91 42.13
N GLY A 91 -0.53 -6.33 42.33
CA GLY A 91 -0.11 -5.08 41.79
C GLY A 91 1.35 -5.11 41.37
N VAL A 92 1.70 -4.25 40.43
CA VAL A 92 3.03 -4.17 39.86
C VAL A 92 3.54 -2.74 39.98
N ASP A 93 4.74 -2.56 40.55
CA ASP A 93 5.43 -1.29 40.59
C ASP A 93 6.43 -1.20 39.44
N THR A 94 6.55 -0.03 38.85
CA THR A 94 7.29 0.19 37.62
C THR A 94 8.31 1.34 37.75
N GLN A 95 9.27 1.35 36.83
CA GLN A 95 10.26 2.41 36.69
C GLN A 95 10.69 2.56 35.22
N GLY A 96 10.97 3.80 34.80
CA GLY A 96 11.65 4.06 33.55
C GLY A 96 13.11 3.72 33.61
N ASP A 97 13.70 3.16 32.56
CA ASP A 97 15.11 2.77 32.52
C ASP A 97 16.07 3.99 32.61
N ASP A 98 15.60 5.17 32.18
CA ASP A 98 16.34 6.44 32.27
C ASP A 98 15.97 7.25 33.54
N GLU A 99 15.21 6.68 34.46
CA GLU A 99 14.72 7.39 35.65
C GLU A 99 15.39 6.83 36.92
N ASP A 100 15.82 7.72 37.80
CA ASP A 100 16.46 7.36 39.10
C ASP A 100 15.45 6.89 40.17
N PHE A 101 14.15 7.15 39.94
CA PHE A 101 13.09 6.90 40.90
C PHE A 101 12.00 6.03 40.25
N HIS A 102 11.40 5.15 41.10
CA HIS A 102 10.23 4.38 40.68
C HIS A 102 9.00 5.28 40.47
N ASP A 103 8.10 4.80 39.64
CA ASP A 103 6.84 5.49 39.40
C ASP A 103 6.02 5.60 40.69
N PRO A 104 5.27 6.70 40.89
CA PRO A 104 4.52 6.93 42.14
C PRO A 104 3.23 6.14 42.27
N TRP A 105 2.97 5.20 41.37
CA TRP A 105 1.72 4.43 41.28
C TRP A 105 2.03 2.93 41.16
N THR A 106 1.06 2.12 41.63
CA THR A 106 1.05 0.67 41.41
C THR A 106 0.05 0.34 40.32
N ILE A 107 0.43 -0.48 39.36
CA ILE A 107 -0.42 -0.93 38.25
C ILE A 107 -1.24 -2.13 38.69
N PHE A 108 -2.55 -2.03 38.50
CA PHE A 108 -3.52 -3.08 38.77
C PHE A 108 -4.09 -3.67 37.48
N PRO A 109 -4.80 -4.82 37.53
CA PRO A 109 -5.30 -5.49 36.35
C PRO A 109 -6.18 -4.63 35.43
N ASP A 110 -6.87 -3.63 35.96
CA ASP A 110 -7.74 -2.72 35.21
C ASP A 110 -6.98 -1.71 34.34
N GLY A 111 -5.74 -1.39 34.70
CA GLY A 111 -4.88 -0.50 33.90
C GLY A 111 -3.84 -1.26 33.05
N TYR A 112 -3.70 -2.57 33.24
CA TYR A 112 -2.70 -3.37 32.53
C TYR A 112 -3.16 -3.71 31.11
N ILE A 113 -2.29 -3.52 30.11
CA ILE A 113 -2.58 -3.85 28.69
C ILE A 113 -1.89 -5.15 28.30
N GLY A 114 -0.59 -5.28 28.58
CA GLY A 114 0.17 -6.45 28.19
C GLY A 114 1.68 -6.30 28.38
N LYS A 115 2.41 -7.34 28.03
CA LYS A 115 3.86 -7.43 28.12
C LYS A 115 4.52 -7.13 26.78
N VAL A 116 5.58 -6.33 26.77
CA VAL A 116 6.40 -6.10 25.57
C VAL A 116 7.25 -7.34 25.33
N VAL A 117 7.00 -8.00 24.21
CA VAL A 117 7.70 -9.23 23.83
C VAL A 117 8.78 -9.00 22.78
N GLU A 118 8.67 -7.92 22.02
CA GLU A 118 9.64 -7.60 20.98
C GLU A 118 9.79 -6.08 20.83
N ILE A 119 11.04 -5.63 20.71
CA ILE A 119 11.41 -4.24 20.47
C ILE A 119 12.08 -4.19 19.10
N ASN A 120 11.45 -3.51 18.16
CA ASN A 120 11.99 -3.32 16.82
C ASN A 120 12.56 -1.90 16.70
N PRO A 121 13.91 -1.73 16.62
CA PRO A 121 14.51 -0.41 16.44
C PRO A 121 13.98 0.22 15.14
N PRO A 122 14.12 1.56 14.92
CA PRO A 122 13.28 2.42 14.05
C PRO A 122 12.92 1.88 12.65
N ILE A 123 12.88 0.58 12.54
CA ILE A 123 12.25 -0.16 11.45
C ILE A 123 10.77 0.24 11.31
N GLY A 124 10.12 0.76 12.37
CA GLY A 124 8.73 1.23 12.29
C GLY A 124 8.51 2.29 11.21
N ILE A 125 9.41 3.26 11.10
CA ILE A 125 9.40 4.25 10.00
C ILE A 125 9.87 3.61 8.69
N THR A 126 10.84 2.70 8.76
CA THR A 126 11.40 2.01 7.60
C THR A 126 10.42 0.96 7.05
N LEU A 127 9.74 0.21 7.88
CA LEU A 127 8.71 -0.76 7.45
C LEU A 127 7.53 -0.06 6.76
N SER A 128 7.05 1.06 7.29
CA SER A 128 6.04 1.89 6.63
C SER A 128 6.53 2.33 5.23
N ASN A 129 7.76 2.80 5.13
CA ASN A 129 8.32 3.24 3.86
C ASN A 129 8.66 2.07 2.91
N TYR A 130 9.19 0.94 3.42
CA TYR A 130 9.54 -0.22 2.59
C TYR A 130 8.33 -1.01 2.08
N PHE A 131 7.21 -1.04 2.80
CA PHE A 131 6.02 -1.78 2.38
C PHE A 131 4.96 -0.90 1.75
N ILE A 132 4.67 0.28 2.29
CA ILE A 132 3.62 1.16 1.76
C ILE A 132 4.05 1.79 0.44
N PHE A 133 5.26 2.31 0.32
CA PHE A 133 5.73 2.95 -0.92
C PHE A 133 5.78 1.99 -2.11
N PRO A 134 6.44 0.80 -2.03
CA PRO A 134 6.44 -0.14 -3.16
C PRO A 134 5.04 -0.65 -3.46
N LEU A 135 4.17 -0.84 -2.47
CA LEU A 135 2.79 -1.25 -2.67
C LEU A 135 2.00 -0.19 -3.44
N VAL A 136 2.10 1.09 -3.06
CA VAL A 136 1.47 2.20 -3.78
C VAL A 136 2.00 2.29 -5.21
N ILE A 137 3.30 2.14 -5.42
CA ILE A 137 3.91 2.13 -6.76
C ILE A 137 3.35 0.96 -7.60
N ILE A 138 3.26 -0.24 -7.04
CA ILE A 138 2.69 -1.41 -7.73
C ILE A 138 1.22 -1.16 -8.11
N ILE A 139 0.41 -0.61 -7.20
CA ILE A 139 -0.99 -0.26 -7.47
C ILE A 139 -1.09 0.77 -8.59
N VAL A 140 -0.26 1.81 -8.56
CA VAL A 140 -0.23 2.85 -9.61
C VAL A 140 0.18 2.26 -10.96
N ILE A 141 1.22 1.41 -11.00
CA ILE A 141 1.65 0.74 -12.23
C ILE A 141 0.52 -0.15 -12.78
N CYS A 142 -0.11 -0.95 -11.91
CA CYS A 142 -1.22 -1.82 -12.31
C CYS A 142 -2.42 -1.02 -12.83
N THR A 143 -2.77 0.09 -12.19
CA THR A 143 -3.88 0.96 -12.65
C THR A 143 -3.57 1.64 -13.98
N VAL A 144 -2.34 2.10 -14.20
CA VAL A 144 -1.91 2.70 -15.48
C VAL A 144 -1.90 1.66 -16.60
N LEU A 145 -1.41 0.44 -16.34
CA LEU A 145 -1.42 -0.65 -17.32
C LEU A 145 -2.85 -1.06 -17.65
N PHE A 146 -3.74 -1.11 -16.67
CA PHE A 146 -5.15 -1.40 -16.86
C PHE A 146 -5.86 -0.30 -17.67
N ALA A 147 -5.61 0.97 -17.34
CA ALA A 147 -6.16 2.09 -18.09
C ALA A 147 -5.71 2.07 -19.56
N ARG A 148 -4.47 1.68 -19.85
CA ARG A 148 -3.96 1.51 -21.21
C ARG A 148 -4.67 0.41 -22.01
N GLU A 149 -5.12 -0.65 -21.35
CA GLU A 149 -5.89 -1.73 -21.99
C GLU A 149 -7.35 -1.33 -22.25
N LEU A 150 -7.92 -0.46 -21.38
CA LEU A 150 -9.28 0.02 -21.51
C LEU A 150 -9.44 1.14 -22.57
N ILE A 151 -8.35 1.86 -22.87
CA ILE A 151 -8.38 2.84 -23.96
C ILE A 151 -8.48 2.06 -25.26
N PRO A 152 -9.63 2.08 -25.96
CA PRO A 152 -9.75 1.44 -27.25
C PRO A 152 -8.68 2.06 -28.14
N LYS A 153 -7.78 1.23 -28.67
CA LYS A 153 -6.91 1.63 -29.77
C LYS A 153 -7.88 2.04 -30.86
N LYS A 154 -8.10 3.34 -31.05
CA LYS A 154 -8.92 3.89 -32.11
C LYS A 154 -8.27 3.42 -33.41
N GLY A 155 -8.68 2.23 -33.85
CA GLY A 155 -8.33 1.72 -35.16
C GLY A 155 -8.77 2.80 -36.12
N MET A 156 -7.84 3.33 -36.90
CA MET A 156 -8.19 4.27 -37.97
C MET A 156 -9.07 3.50 -38.95
N GLU A 157 -10.37 3.75 -38.88
CA GLU A 157 -11.30 3.18 -39.81
C GLU A 157 -10.99 3.82 -41.18
N LEU A 158 -10.28 3.07 -42.00
CA LEU A 158 -9.87 3.53 -43.31
C LEU A 158 -11.07 3.39 -44.26
N GLU A 159 -11.60 4.50 -44.68
CA GLU A 159 -12.65 4.51 -45.72
C GLU A 159 -12.10 4.00 -47.04
N GLU A 160 -12.89 3.15 -47.71
CA GLU A 160 -12.57 2.66 -49.03
C GLU A 160 -12.72 3.83 -50.05
N LEU A 161 -11.65 4.12 -50.74
CA LEU A 161 -11.63 5.15 -51.78
C LEU A 161 -12.01 4.55 -53.13
N THR A 162 -12.87 5.24 -53.88
CA THR A 162 -13.31 4.79 -55.21
C THR A 162 -12.91 5.82 -56.25
N CYS A 163 -12.32 5.37 -57.34
CA CYS A 163 -12.01 6.23 -58.48
C CYS A 163 -13.25 6.47 -59.31
N LEU A 164 -13.72 7.72 -59.38
CA LEU A 164 -14.89 8.12 -60.19
C LEU A 164 -14.67 8.06 -61.69
N ARG A 165 -13.42 7.76 -62.15
CA ARG A 165 -13.07 7.63 -63.56
C ARG A 165 -13.10 6.20 -64.09
N CYS A 166 -12.70 5.23 -63.27
CA CYS A 166 -12.59 3.83 -63.67
C CYS A 166 -13.25 2.85 -62.72
N GLY A 167 -13.89 3.31 -61.64
CA GLY A 167 -14.55 2.46 -60.66
C GLY A 167 -13.61 1.64 -59.73
N ASN A 168 -12.29 1.79 -59.86
CA ASN A 168 -11.35 1.06 -59.01
C ASN A 168 -11.46 1.47 -57.54
N LYS A 169 -11.51 0.49 -56.66
CA LYS A 169 -11.63 0.69 -55.21
C LYS A 169 -10.33 0.29 -54.53
N TRP A 170 -9.92 1.05 -53.49
CA TRP A 170 -8.74 0.74 -52.69
C TRP A 170 -8.77 1.38 -51.32
N PHE A 171 -8.01 0.87 -50.38
CA PHE A 171 -7.77 1.51 -49.08
C PHE A 171 -6.49 2.36 -49.13
N PRO A 172 -6.49 3.59 -48.57
CA PRO A 172 -5.30 4.42 -48.50
C PRO A 172 -4.19 3.76 -47.65
N ARG A 173 -2.93 3.95 -48.05
CA ARG A 173 -1.81 3.48 -47.24
C ARG A 173 -1.62 4.36 -46.03
N VAL A 174 -1.38 3.76 -44.86
CA VAL A 174 -1.05 4.49 -43.62
C VAL A 174 0.47 4.60 -43.50
N ILE A 175 0.97 5.83 -43.38
CA ILE A 175 2.36 6.13 -43.13
C ILE A 175 2.42 6.98 -41.87
N ASN A 176 3.14 6.52 -40.83
CA ASN A 176 3.25 7.19 -39.53
C ASN A 176 1.88 7.52 -38.88
N GLY A 177 0.91 6.59 -38.98
CA GLY A 177 -0.41 6.79 -38.39
C GLY A 177 -1.34 7.74 -39.17
N VAL A 178 -0.94 8.25 -40.34
CA VAL A 178 -1.74 9.14 -41.16
C VAL A 178 -2.08 8.45 -42.50
N ALA A 179 -3.37 8.46 -42.88
CA ALA A 179 -3.81 7.93 -44.16
C ALA A 179 -3.32 8.83 -45.33
N LYS A 180 -2.43 8.29 -46.13
CA LYS A 180 -1.91 9.02 -47.32
C LYS A 180 -2.80 8.79 -48.51
N ILE A 181 -3.55 9.81 -48.90
CA ILE A 181 -4.40 9.79 -50.09
C ILE A 181 -3.54 10.02 -51.32
N PRO A 182 -3.54 9.12 -52.34
CA PRO A 182 -2.71 9.28 -53.50
C PRO A 182 -3.21 10.46 -54.39
N SER A 183 -2.29 11.14 -55.02
CA SER A 183 -2.60 12.22 -55.97
C SER A 183 -3.21 11.70 -57.29
N THR A 184 -2.93 10.44 -57.62
CA THR A 184 -3.43 9.81 -58.86
C THR A 184 -4.05 8.45 -58.55
N CYS A 185 -4.96 7.98 -59.41
CA CYS A 185 -5.54 6.65 -59.28
C CYS A 185 -4.44 5.56 -59.30
N PRO A 186 -4.40 4.63 -58.31
CA PRO A 186 -3.35 3.62 -58.20
C PRO A 186 -3.44 2.52 -59.29
N LYS A 187 -4.55 2.41 -60.00
CA LYS A 187 -4.69 1.46 -61.11
C LYS A 187 -3.81 1.88 -62.28
N LYS A 188 -2.88 0.99 -62.71
CA LYS A 188 -1.85 1.23 -63.72
C LYS A 188 -2.42 1.74 -65.04
N GLU A 189 -3.57 1.23 -65.43
CA GLU A 189 -4.28 1.58 -66.69
C GLU A 189 -5.02 2.92 -66.62
N CYS A 190 -5.34 3.42 -65.42
CA CYS A 190 -6.09 4.65 -65.23
C CYS A 190 -5.19 5.86 -64.96
N ARG A 191 -4.36 5.79 -63.88
CA ARG A 191 -3.42 6.82 -63.38
C ARG A 191 -3.97 8.25 -63.41
N SER A 192 -5.32 8.42 -63.44
CA SER A 192 -5.94 9.72 -63.54
C SER A 192 -5.66 10.60 -62.32
N PRO A 193 -5.22 11.85 -62.49
CA PRO A 193 -5.11 12.80 -61.38
C PRO A 193 -6.46 13.31 -60.93
N TYR A 194 -7.50 13.14 -61.77
CA TYR A 194 -8.87 13.58 -61.53
C TYR A 194 -9.75 12.44 -60.98
N TRP A 195 -9.20 11.51 -60.26
CA TRP A 195 -9.93 10.34 -59.78
C TRP A 195 -11.08 10.65 -58.83
N LYS A 196 -11.07 11.86 -58.20
CA LYS A 196 -12.13 12.36 -57.30
C LYS A 196 -13.29 13.05 -58.05
N THR A 197 -13.17 13.34 -59.34
CA THR A 197 -14.18 14.04 -60.10
C THR A 197 -14.76 13.14 -61.17
N PRO A 198 -16.10 13.07 -61.31
CA PRO A 198 -16.73 12.30 -62.38
C PRO A 198 -16.35 12.84 -63.76
N ARG A 199 -16.44 11.99 -64.81
CA ARG A 199 -16.30 12.47 -66.17
C ARG A 199 -17.48 13.39 -66.46
N LYS A 200 -17.21 14.54 -67.11
CA LYS A 200 -18.29 15.29 -67.73
C LYS A 200 -18.85 14.39 -68.82
N THR A 201 -20.05 13.90 -68.66
CA THR A 201 -20.79 13.27 -69.73
C THR A 201 -21.08 14.37 -70.72
N ASP A 202 -20.51 14.24 -71.88
CA ASP A 202 -20.95 15.06 -72.98
C ASP A 202 -22.44 14.81 -73.15
N LYS A 203 -23.23 15.93 -73.15
CA LYS A 203 -24.65 15.94 -73.48
C LYS A 203 -24.81 15.67 -74.95
#